data_6dedf02404cbeacbfa5abff5dc7350ee
#
_entry.id   6dedf02404cbeacbfa5abff5dc7350ee
#
_cell.length_a   1.000
_cell.length_b   1.000
_cell.length_c   1.000
_cell.angle_alpha   90.00
_cell.angle_beta   90.00
_cell.angle_gamma   90.00
#
_symmetry.space_group_name_H-M   'P 1'
#
loop_
_entity.id
_entity.type
_entity.pdbx_description
1 polymer ?
#
loop_
_entity_poly.entity_id
_entity_poly.type
_entity_poly.pdbx_seq_one_letter_code
_entity_poly.pdbx_strand_id
1 'polypeptide(L)'
;MAHTLPPLPYAPDALEPHIDKMTMEIHHGKHHAAYVNNLNAALEKHPELQSKSVDELLAGIASVPEAIRTAVRNNGGGHSNHTMFWQIMAPKAGGPPTGAIADAIAGSFGGFDKFKEEFNKAAMGRFGSGWAWVIAAGGKLTIESSANQDSPLMDGKKIVFGVDVWEHAYYLKYQNRRADYLGAWWNVVNWAEINKRLR
;
A
#
# COMPACT_ATOMS: atom_id res chain seq x y z
N MET A 1 15.45 14.88 -9.38
CA MET A 1 16.15 13.56 -9.59
C MET A 1 15.09 12.55 -10.00
N ALA A 2 15.43 11.56 -10.82
CA ALA A 2 14.47 10.51 -11.18
C ALA A 2 14.09 9.65 -9.95
N HIS A 3 12.84 9.23 -9.87
CA HIS A 3 12.40 8.24 -8.89
C HIS A 3 13.03 6.89 -9.19
N THR A 4 13.29 6.10 -8.16
CA THR A 4 13.94 4.79 -8.28
C THR A 4 13.10 3.71 -7.64
N LEU A 5 13.16 2.50 -8.20
CA LEU A 5 12.54 1.34 -7.58
C LEU A 5 13.31 0.96 -6.31
N PRO A 6 12.71 1.06 -5.11
CA PRO A 6 13.40 0.65 -3.89
C PRO A 6 13.57 -0.86 -3.89
N PRO A 7 14.69 -1.40 -3.35
CA PRO A 7 14.84 -2.84 -3.20
C PRO A 7 13.80 -3.40 -2.22
N LEU A 8 13.45 -4.68 -2.41
CA LEU A 8 12.67 -5.40 -1.39
C LEU A 8 13.51 -5.49 -0.10
N PRO A 9 12.89 -5.30 1.09
CA PRO A 9 13.61 -5.42 2.37
C PRO A 9 13.89 -6.87 2.78
N TYR A 10 13.49 -7.85 1.97
CA TYR A 10 13.66 -9.29 2.16
C TYR A 10 13.74 -10.02 0.81
N ALA A 11 14.18 -11.27 0.81
CA ALA A 11 14.23 -12.10 -0.41
C ALA A 11 12.81 -12.35 -0.97
N PRO A 12 12.63 -12.53 -2.28
CA PRO A 12 11.31 -12.71 -2.90
C PRO A 12 10.52 -13.92 -2.36
N ASP A 13 11.19 -14.95 -1.87
CA ASP A 13 10.59 -16.15 -1.29
C ASP A 13 10.37 -16.07 0.23
N ALA A 14 10.78 -14.97 0.86
CA ALA A 14 10.78 -14.85 2.33
C ALA A 14 9.38 -14.79 2.94
N LEU A 15 8.35 -14.46 2.16
CA LEU A 15 6.96 -14.39 2.63
C LEU A 15 6.19 -15.71 2.43
N GLU A 16 6.84 -16.75 1.90
CA GLU A 16 6.21 -18.06 1.81
C GLU A 16 5.95 -18.68 3.20
N PRO A 17 4.88 -19.46 3.35
CA PRO A 17 3.95 -19.92 2.32
C PRO A 17 2.78 -18.96 2.03
N HIS A 18 2.79 -17.74 2.56
CA HIS A 18 1.66 -16.81 2.53
C HIS A 18 1.55 -16.04 1.20
N ILE A 19 2.66 -15.53 0.69
CA ILE A 19 2.77 -14.90 -0.63
C ILE A 19 3.90 -15.60 -1.37
N ASP A 20 3.62 -16.11 -2.57
CA ASP A 20 4.58 -16.90 -3.32
C ASP A 20 5.66 -16.05 -3.98
N LYS A 21 6.82 -16.67 -4.19
CA LYS A 21 7.99 -16.07 -4.82
C LYS A 21 7.67 -15.43 -6.17
N MET A 22 6.95 -16.14 -7.03
CA MET A 22 6.65 -15.66 -8.38
C MET A 22 5.79 -14.39 -8.34
N THR A 23 4.79 -14.34 -7.44
CA THR A 23 4.03 -13.12 -7.20
C THR A 23 4.95 -11.97 -6.80
N MET A 24 5.85 -12.18 -5.83
CA MET A 24 6.77 -11.13 -5.37
C MET A 24 7.71 -10.64 -6.47
N GLU A 25 8.29 -11.53 -7.27
CA GLU A 25 9.18 -11.18 -8.38
C GLU A 25 8.47 -10.36 -9.46
N ILE A 26 7.24 -10.73 -9.83
CA ILE A 26 6.45 -10.03 -10.84
C ILE A 26 5.90 -8.72 -10.26
N HIS A 27 5.33 -8.76 -9.07
CA HIS A 27 4.68 -7.61 -8.44
C HIS A 27 5.67 -6.47 -8.19
N HIS A 28 6.85 -6.78 -7.64
CA HIS A 28 7.92 -5.79 -7.48
C HIS A 28 8.65 -5.49 -8.79
N GLY A 29 9.19 -6.51 -9.46
CA GLY A 29 10.13 -6.33 -10.57
C GLY A 29 9.47 -5.95 -11.91
N LYS A 30 8.15 -6.10 -12.05
CA LYS A 30 7.41 -5.71 -13.25
C LYS A 30 6.38 -4.63 -12.96
N HIS A 31 5.39 -4.86 -12.09
CA HIS A 31 4.33 -3.87 -11.82
C HIS A 31 4.88 -2.61 -11.14
N HIS A 32 5.57 -2.73 -10.01
CA HIS A 32 6.14 -1.56 -9.34
C HIS A 32 7.20 -0.86 -10.19
N ALA A 33 8.08 -1.62 -10.85
CA ALA A 33 9.06 -1.06 -11.80
C ALA A 33 8.38 -0.27 -12.93
N ALA A 34 7.27 -0.74 -13.49
CA ALA A 34 6.53 -0.01 -14.51
C ALA A 34 5.95 1.30 -13.99
N TYR A 35 5.41 1.32 -12.76
CA TYR A 35 4.94 2.58 -12.15
C TYR A 35 6.06 3.61 -12.01
N VAL A 36 7.24 3.20 -11.54
CA VAL A 36 8.42 4.08 -11.43
C VAL A 36 8.81 4.64 -12.81
N ASN A 37 8.95 3.77 -13.80
CA ASN A 37 9.35 4.16 -15.15
C ASN A 37 8.34 5.12 -15.80
N ASN A 38 7.05 4.83 -15.69
CA ASN A 38 6.00 5.66 -16.25
C ASN A 38 5.87 7.01 -15.52
N LEU A 39 6.07 7.04 -14.20
CA LEU A 39 6.13 8.29 -13.44
C LEU A 39 7.29 9.16 -13.94
N ASN A 40 8.49 8.59 -14.07
CA ASN A 40 9.66 9.32 -14.58
C ASN A 40 9.44 9.84 -15.99
N ALA A 41 8.85 9.05 -16.89
CA ALA A 41 8.50 9.48 -18.23
C ALA A 41 7.50 10.66 -18.22
N ALA A 42 6.50 10.63 -17.36
CA ALA A 42 5.54 11.73 -17.21
C ALA A 42 6.22 13.02 -16.71
N LEU A 43 7.25 12.91 -15.87
CA LEU A 43 7.97 14.04 -15.28
C LEU A 43 9.15 14.54 -16.15
N GLU A 44 9.48 13.87 -17.25
CA GLU A 44 10.67 14.15 -18.06
C GLU A 44 10.74 15.63 -18.50
N LYS A 45 9.60 16.20 -18.92
CA LYS A 45 9.49 17.59 -19.39
C LYS A 45 9.06 18.59 -18.31
N HIS A 46 9.10 18.16 -17.04
CA HIS A 46 8.65 18.94 -15.89
C HIS A 46 9.74 19.02 -14.81
N PRO A 47 10.86 19.71 -15.08
CA PRO A 47 12.01 19.74 -14.15
C PRO A 47 11.66 20.32 -12.78
N GLU A 48 10.66 21.21 -12.70
CA GLU A 48 10.14 21.80 -11.46
C GLU A 48 9.49 20.76 -10.53
N LEU A 49 9.05 19.63 -11.07
CA LEU A 49 8.43 18.53 -10.30
C LEU A 49 9.43 17.42 -9.96
N GLN A 50 10.55 17.32 -10.67
CA GLN A 50 11.52 16.22 -10.49
C GLN A 50 12.28 16.28 -9.16
N SER A 51 12.25 17.41 -8.46
CA SER A 51 12.86 17.55 -7.12
C SER A 51 11.93 17.09 -5.99
N LYS A 52 10.63 16.92 -6.27
CA LYS A 52 9.64 16.50 -5.29
C LYS A 52 9.69 15.00 -5.07
N SER A 53 9.47 14.57 -3.83
CA SER A 53 9.19 13.18 -3.52
C SER A 53 7.85 12.74 -4.15
N VAL A 54 7.67 11.44 -4.32
CA VAL A 54 6.40 10.92 -4.85
C VAL A 54 5.21 11.29 -3.95
N ASP A 55 5.40 11.27 -2.63
CA ASP A 55 4.34 11.62 -1.67
C ASP A 55 3.97 13.12 -1.74
N GLU A 56 4.95 14.02 -1.95
CA GLU A 56 4.69 15.44 -2.20
C GLU A 56 3.93 15.68 -3.51
N LEU A 57 4.26 14.91 -4.56
CA LEU A 57 3.51 14.97 -5.82
C LEU A 57 2.05 14.55 -5.65
N LEU A 58 1.81 13.50 -4.87
CA LEU A 58 0.46 12.99 -4.61
C LEU A 58 -0.33 13.94 -3.70
N ALA A 59 0.26 14.43 -2.62
CA ALA A 59 -0.38 15.41 -1.74
C ALA A 59 -0.72 16.71 -2.48
N GLY A 60 0.12 17.10 -3.45
CA GLY A 60 -0.07 18.27 -4.31
C GLY A 60 -0.70 17.97 -5.66
N ILE A 61 -1.40 16.86 -5.83
CA ILE A 61 -1.88 16.36 -7.14
C ILE A 61 -2.72 17.39 -7.92
N ALA A 62 -3.48 18.21 -7.23
CA ALA A 62 -4.27 19.28 -7.85
C ALA A 62 -3.40 20.34 -8.54
N SER A 63 -2.16 20.54 -8.07
CA SER A 63 -1.20 21.50 -8.62
C SER A 63 -0.33 20.91 -9.74
N VAL A 64 -0.41 19.60 -9.98
CA VAL A 64 0.29 18.96 -11.10
C VAL A 64 -0.38 19.41 -12.41
N PRO A 65 0.38 19.79 -13.47
CA PRO A 65 -0.17 20.17 -14.77
C PRO A 65 -1.18 19.14 -15.29
N GLU A 66 -2.31 19.62 -15.80
CA GLU A 66 -3.42 18.78 -16.23
C GLU A 66 -2.99 17.70 -17.24
N ALA A 67 -2.11 18.07 -18.18
CA ALA A 67 -1.62 17.17 -19.23
C ALA A 67 -0.95 15.89 -18.69
N ILE A 68 -0.36 15.94 -17.50
CA ILE A 68 0.33 14.78 -16.87
C ILE A 68 -0.31 14.32 -15.57
N ARG A 69 -1.32 15.06 -15.06
CA ARG A 69 -1.92 14.77 -13.74
C ARG A 69 -2.42 13.35 -13.60
N THR A 70 -3.09 12.82 -14.61
CA THR A 70 -3.57 11.43 -14.61
C THR A 70 -2.42 10.43 -14.58
N ALA A 71 -1.35 10.66 -15.32
CA ALA A 71 -0.17 9.80 -15.31
C ALA A 71 0.52 9.82 -13.93
N VAL A 72 0.68 11.00 -13.32
CA VAL A 72 1.24 11.15 -11.96
C VAL A 72 0.33 10.51 -10.92
N ARG A 73 -0.99 10.72 -10.99
CA ARG A 73 -1.97 10.06 -10.10
C ARG A 73 -1.82 8.55 -10.13
N ASN A 74 -1.84 7.95 -11.31
CA ASN A 74 -1.83 6.50 -11.45
C ASN A 74 -0.45 5.90 -11.12
N ASN A 75 0.61 6.44 -11.70
CA ASN A 75 1.95 5.87 -11.57
C ASN A 75 2.66 6.33 -10.29
N GLY A 76 2.45 7.57 -9.87
CA GLY A 76 2.90 8.05 -8.56
C GLY A 76 2.19 7.33 -7.43
N GLY A 77 0.86 7.17 -7.52
CA GLY A 77 0.08 6.35 -6.59
C GLY A 77 0.60 4.93 -6.52
N GLY A 78 0.79 4.28 -7.69
CA GLY A 78 1.38 2.94 -7.75
C GLY A 78 2.75 2.87 -7.09
N HIS A 79 3.64 3.81 -7.35
CA HIS A 79 4.97 3.84 -6.75
C HIS A 79 4.93 4.03 -5.23
N SER A 80 4.20 5.02 -4.72
CA SER A 80 4.08 5.28 -3.28
C SER A 80 3.42 4.11 -2.53
N ASN A 81 2.28 3.63 -3.04
CA ASN A 81 1.52 2.54 -2.43
C ASN A 81 2.36 1.27 -2.29
N HIS A 82 3.09 0.88 -3.35
CA HIS A 82 3.93 -0.33 -3.33
C HIS A 82 5.18 -0.16 -2.47
N THR A 83 5.80 1.04 -2.46
CA THR A 83 6.94 1.33 -1.57
C THR A 83 6.55 1.08 -0.11
N MET A 84 5.39 1.58 0.31
CA MET A 84 4.84 1.30 1.64
C MET A 84 4.54 -0.19 1.84
N PHE A 85 3.91 -0.84 0.85
CA PHE A 85 3.45 -2.22 0.94
C PHE A 85 4.59 -3.21 1.25
N TRP A 86 5.74 -3.05 0.60
CA TRP A 86 6.90 -3.90 0.89
C TRP A 86 7.40 -3.76 2.32
N GLN A 87 7.37 -2.57 2.89
CA GLN A 87 7.88 -2.29 4.24
C GLN A 87 6.96 -2.79 5.35
N ILE A 88 5.65 -2.76 5.12
CA ILE A 88 4.65 -3.21 6.10
C ILE A 88 4.46 -4.73 6.13
N MET A 89 5.21 -5.46 5.34
CA MET A 89 5.30 -6.93 5.38
C MET A 89 6.70 -7.36 5.81
N ALA A 90 6.80 -8.51 6.47
CA ALA A 90 8.08 -9.10 6.84
C ALA A 90 7.95 -10.63 7.02
N PRO A 91 9.05 -11.39 6.80
CA PRO A 91 9.07 -12.81 7.12
C PRO A 91 8.92 -13.04 8.62
N LYS A 92 8.23 -14.12 8.98
CA LYS A 92 8.00 -14.53 10.38
C LYS A 92 7.35 -13.42 11.25
N ALA A 93 6.59 -12.54 10.60
CA ALA A 93 5.80 -11.49 11.24
C ALA A 93 4.34 -11.95 11.43
N GLY A 94 3.42 -11.02 11.55
CA GLY A 94 1.99 -11.32 11.78
C GLY A 94 1.63 -11.45 13.25
N GLY A 95 0.58 -12.20 13.53
CA GLY A 95 0.02 -12.29 14.87
C GLY A 95 -0.74 -11.01 15.31
N PRO A 96 -1.09 -10.89 16.60
CA PRO A 96 -1.74 -9.72 17.15
C PRO A 96 -0.84 -8.47 17.08
N PRO A 97 -1.41 -7.27 16.89
CA PRO A 97 -0.67 -6.02 16.95
C PRO A 97 -0.08 -5.79 18.34
N THR A 98 1.05 -5.09 18.39
CA THR A 98 1.72 -4.73 19.65
C THR A 98 2.08 -3.24 19.65
N GLY A 99 2.27 -2.65 20.84
CA GLY A 99 2.66 -1.25 20.99
C GLY A 99 1.53 -0.27 20.65
N ALA A 100 1.88 0.95 20.27
CA ALA A 100 0.94 2.04 20.07
C ALA A 100 -0.17 1.73 19.06
N ILE A 101 0.11 0.92 18.02
CA ILE A 101 -0.92 0.51 17.07
C ILE A 101 -1.98 -0.40 17.71
N ALA A 102 -1.60 -1.27 18.65
CA ALA A 102 -2.56 -2.10 19.39
C ALA A 102 -3.53 -1.24 20.20
N ASP A 103 -3.01 -0.24 20.91
CA ASP A 103 -3.81 0.70 21.70
C ASP A 103 -4.73 1.53 20.80
N ALA A 104 -4.22 2.02 19.67
CA ALA A 104 -5.01 2.78 18.70
C ALA A 104 -6.13 1.94 18.07
N ILE A 105 -5.87 0.66 17.75
CA ILE A 105 -6.88 -0.28 17.26
C ILE A 105 -7.93 -0.54 18.33
N ALA A 106 -7.52 -0.82 19.56
CA ALA A 106 -8.45 -1.06 20.66
C ALA A 106 -9.35 0.15 20.92
N GLY A 107 -8.77 1.36 20.93
CA GLY A 107 -9.50 2.62 21.13
C GLY A 107 -10.43 3.01 19.98
N SER A 108 -10.13 2.60 18.75
CA SER A 108 -10.91 2.96 17.56
C SER A 108 -11.99 1.93 17.22
N PHE A 109 -11.71 0.63 17.45
CA PHE A 109 -12.57 -0.48 16.99
C PHE A 109 -13.04 -1.41 18.11
N GLY A 110 -12.53 -1.24 19.33
CA GLY A 110 -12.87 -2.09 20.47
C GLY A 110 -12.08 -3.41 20.54
N GLY A 111 -11.09 -3.60 19.66
CA GLY A 111 -10.18 -4.75 19.66
C GLY A 111 -9.75 -5.20 18.29
N PHE A 112 -8.74 -6.08 18.27
CA PHE A 112 -8.10 -6.51 17.02
C PHE A 112 -9.03 -7.35 16.12
N ASP A 113 -9.81 -8.26 16.69
CA ASP A 113 -10.67 -9.14 15.89
C ASP A 113 -11.72 -8.34 15.12
N LYS A 114 -12.37 -7.38 15.80
CA LYS A 114 -13.34 -6.50 15.16
C LYS A 114 -12.71 -5.61 14.11
N PHE A 115 -11.53 -5.05 14.40
CA PHE A 115 -10.75 -4.29 13.42
C PHE A 115 -10.43 -5.12 12.17
N LYS A 116 -9.93 -6.37 12.37
CA LYS A 116 -9.60 -7.28 11.28
C LYS A 116 -10.82 -7.62 10.42
N GLU A 117 -11.97 -7.84 11.07
CA GLU A 117 -13.25 -8.07 10.37
C GLU A 117 -13.63 -6.85 9.50
N GLU A 118 -13.61 -5.65 10.07
CA GLU A 118 -13.96 -4.41 9.35
C GLU A 118 -12.97 -4.11 8.21
N PHE A 119 -11.68 -4.34 8.43
CA PHE A 119 -10.65 -4.17 7.41
C PHE A 119 -10.83 -5.17 6.26
N ASN A 120 -11.04 -6.44 6.58
CA ASN A 120 -11.29 -7.48 5.57
C ASN A 120 -12.58 -7.17 4.79
N LYS A 121 -13.63 -6.69 5.45
CA LYS A 121 -14.87 -6.26 4.79
C LYS A 121 -14.62 -5.13 3.78
N ALA A 122 -13.81 -4.12 4.14
CA ALA A 122 -13.44 -3.05 3.22
C ALA A 122 -12.62 -3.57 2.03
N ALA A 123 -11.66 -4.46 2.28
CA ALA A 123 -10.82 -5.09 1.25
C ALA A 123 -11.63 -5.99 0.29
N MET A 124 -12.55 -6.79 0.83
CA MET A 124 -13.45 -7.63 0.03
C MET A 124 -14.48 -6.80 -0.74
N GLY A 125 -14.99 -5.73 -0.12
CA GLY A 125 -15.96 -4.83 -0.74
C GLY A 125 -15.38 -3.94 -1.84
N ARG A 126 -14.06 -3.85 -1.99
CA ARG A 126 -13.43 -3.13 -3.11
C ARG A 126 -13.66 -3.89 -4.41
N PHE A 127 -14.65 -3.43 -5.18
CA PHE A 127 -14.96 -4.02 -6.49
C PHE A 127 -13.86 -3.69 -7.50
N GLY A 128 -13.32 -4.72 -8.16
CA GLY A 128 -12.19 -4.58 -9.09
C GLY A 128 -10.86 -4.33 -8.39
N SER A 129 -9.97 -3.62 -9.06
CA SER A 129 -8.64 -3.28 -8.57
C SER A 129 -8.67 -2.15 -7.57
N GLY A 130 -7.81 -2.21 -6.57
CA GLY A 130 -7.66 -1.13 -5.59
C GLY A 130 -6.98 -1.58 -4.31
N TRP A 131 -7.23 -0.82 -3.25
CA TRP A 131 -6.57 -0.97 -1.94
C TRP A 131 -7.58 -0.81 -0.82
N ALA A 132 -7.31 -1.45 0.31
CA ALA A 132 -7.92 -1.11 1.59
C ALA A 132 -6.85 -0.48 2.51
N TRP A 133 -7.24 0.57 3.24
CA TRP A 133 -6.35 1.44 3.99
C TRP A 133 -6.75 1.57 5.45
N VAL A 134 -5.76 1.74 6.30
CA VAL A 134 -5.92 2.25 7.66
C VAL A 134 -5.32 3.66 7.71
N ILE A 135 -6.15 4.61 8.10
CA ILE A 135 -5.86 6.04 8.11
C ILE A 135 -5.86 6.54 9.56
N ALA A 136 -4.88 7.37 9.91
CA ALA A 136 -4.87 8.07 11.18
C ALA A 136 -5.48 9.48 11.01
N ALA A 137 -6.52 9.78 11.76
CA ALA A 137 -7.19 11.08 11.76
C ALA A 137 -7.71 11.43 13.16
N GLY A 138 -7.36 12.61 13.67
CA GLY A 138 -7.87 13.11 14.94
C GLY A 138 -7.62 12.19 16.15
N GLY A 139 -6.49 11.48 16.18
CA GLY A 139 -6.14 10.53 17.24
C GLY A 139 -6.86 9.17 17.17
N LYS A 140 -7.63 8.93 16.12
CA LYS A 140 -8.32 7.67 15.86
C LYS A 140 -7.86 7.06 14.55
N LEU A 141 -8.12 5.76 14.39
CA LEU A 141 -7.96 5.05 13.14
C LEU A 141 -9.30 4.91 12.42
N THR A 142 -9.28 5.03 11.10
CA THR A 142 -10.41 4.75 10.22
C THR A 142 -10.00 3.80 9.12
N ILE A 143 -10.96 3.06 8.55
CA ILE A 143 -10.76 2.15 7.43
C ILE A 143 -11.47 2.71 6.22
N GLU A 144 -10.79 2.75 5.09
CA GLU A 144 -11.38 3.11 3.81
C GLU A 144 -10.82 2.24 2.67
N SER A 145 -11.38 2.35 1.48
CA SER A 145 -10.83 1.71 0.30
C SER A 145 -10.84 2.68 -0.88
N SER A 146 -9.86 2.55 -1.76
CA SER A 146 -9.76 3.32 -2.99
C SER A 146 -9.64 2.43 -4.22
N ALA A 147 -10.05 2.95 -5.38
CA ALA A 147 -9.93 2.25 -6.65
C ALA A 147 -8.52 2.41 -7.23
N ASN A 148 -8.10 1.45 -8.03
CA ASN A 148 -6.86 1.50 -8.78
C ASN A 148 -5.66 1.81 -7.89
N GLN A 149 -4.87 2.85 -8.22
CA GLN A 149 -3.73 3.30 -7.44
C GLN A 149 -4.00 4.61 -6.71
N ASP A 150 -5.26 5.02 -6.58
CA ASP A 150 -5.63 6.20 -5.81
C ASP A 150 -5.16 6.06 -4.37
N SER A 151 -4.38 7.02 -3.93
CA SER A 151 -3.79 7.02 -2.60
C SER A 151 -4.48 8.04 -1.70
N PRO A 152 -4.78 7.72 -0.44
CA PRO A 152 -5.31 8.69 0.52
C PRO A 152 -4.42 9.94 0.72
N LEU A 153 -3.14 9.88 0.34
CA LEU A 153 -2.25 11.05 0.30
C LEU A 153 -2.79 12.17 -0.58
N MET A 154 -3.52 11.83 -1.65
CA MET A 154 -4.14 12.81 -2.56
C MET A 154 -5.22 13.66 -1.89
N ASP A 155 -5.80 13.14 -0.81
CA ASP A 155 -6.79 13.82 0.03
C ASP A 155 -6.15 14.42 1.30
N GLY A 156 -4.82 14.46 1.40
CA GLY A 156 -4.09 14.96 2.57
C GLY A 156 -4.20 14.08 3.81
N LYS A 157 -4.56 12.80 3.64
CA LYS A 157 -4.75 11.86 4.75
C LYS A 157 -3.44 11.16 5.13
N LYS A 158 -3.28 10.85 6.42
CA LYS A 158 -2.13 10.10 6.93
C LYS A 158 -2.39 8.59 6.84
N ILE A 159 -1.72 7.92 5.92
CA ILE A 159 -1.75 6.46 5.79
C ILE A 159 -0.91 5.81 6.88
N VAL A 160 -1.48 4.86 7.61
CA VAL A 160 -0.76 4.01 8.55
C VAL A 160 -0.28 2.74 7.84
N PHE A 161 -1.18 2.04 7.16
CA PHE A 161 -0.88 0.90 6.28
C PHE A 161 -2.07 0.59 5.36
N GLY A 162 -1.86 -0.32 4.42
CA GLY A 162 -2.91 -0.80 3.54
C GLY A 162 -2.58 -2.14 2.91
N VAL A 163 -3.56 -2.76 2.27
CA VAL A 163 -3.39 -4.01 1.52
C VAL A 163 -3.79 -3.83 0.07
N ASP A 164 -2.96 -4.34 -0.82
CA ASP A 164 -3.23 -4.41 -2.25
C ASP A 164 -4.27 -5.51 -2.54
N VAL A 165 -5.37 -5.14 -3.19
CA VAL A 165 -6.40 -6.10 -3.62
C VAL A 165 -6.55 -6.14 -5.14
N TRP A 166 -5.58 -5.61 -5.89
CA TRP A 166 -5.41 -5.92 -7.29
C TRP A 166 -5.19 -7.43 -7.48
N GLU A 167 -5.75 -8.02 -8.49
CA GLU A 167 -5.57 -9.46 -8.75
C GLU A 167 -4.10 -9.84 -8.96
N HIS A 168 -3.27 -8.94 -9.50
CA HIS A 168 -1.83 -9.19 -9.63
C HIS A 168 -1.11 -9.45 -8.29
N ALA A 169 -1.68 -9.00 -7.17
CA ALA A 169 -1.11 -9.22 -5.85
C ALA A 169 -1.31 -10.64 -5.32
N TYR A 170 -2.26 -11.41 -5.88
CA TYR A 170 -2.63 -12.71 -5.31
C TYR A 170 -3.04 -13.79 -6.33
N TYR A 171 -3.29 -13.46 -7.59
CA TYR A 171 -3.94 -14.38 -8.53
C TYR A 171 -3.14 -15.65 -8.80
N LEU A 172 -1.82 -15.58 -8.87
CA LEU A 172 -0.97 -16.75 -9.14
C LEU A 172 -1.14 -17.85 -8.09
N LYS A 173 -1.30 -17.49 -6.82
CA LYS A 173 -1.46 -18.45 -5.73
C LYS A 173 -2.91 -18.69 -5.34
N TYR A 174 -3.72 -17.65 -5.33
CA TYR A 174 -5.08 -17.70 -4.78
C TYR A 174 -6.18 -17.63 -5.84
N GLN A 175 -5.87 -17.34 -7.09
CA GLN A 175 -6.82 -17.11 -8.18
C GLN A 175 -7.91 -16.12 -7.75
N ASN A 176 -9.19 -16.49 -7.87
CA ASN A 176 -10.31 -15.63 -7.46
C ASN A 176 -10.59 -15.61 -5.95
N ARG A 177 -9.80 -16.32 -5.14
CA ARG A 177 -10.02 -16.46 -3.68
C ARG A 177 -9.35 -15.30 -2.91
N ARG A 178 -9.84 -14.07 -3.11
CA ARG A 178 -9.32 -12.88 -2.41
C ARG A 178 -9.39 -13.03 -0.88
N ALA A 179 -10.43 -13.68 -0.36
CA ALA A 179 -10.58 -13.91 1.08
C ALA A 179 -9.42 -14.76 1.66
N ASP A 180 -8.97 -15.80 0.93
CA ASP A 180 -7.86 -16.65 1.36
C ASP A 180 -6.54 -15.87 1.35
N TYR A 181 -6.32 -15.04 0.32
CA TYR A 181 -5.18 -14.12 0.27
C TYR A 181 -5.16 -13.17 1.46
N LEU A 182 -6.27 -12.52 1.76
CA LEU A 182 -6.37 -11.61 2.91
C LEU A 182 -6.09 -12.35 4.23
N GLY A 183 -6.63 -13.56 4.40
CA GLY A 183 -6.34 -14.40 5.55
C GLY A 183 -4.86 -14.73 5.70
N ALA A 184 -4.19 -15.05 4.58
CA ALA A 184 -2.77 -15.35 4.54
C ALA A 184 -1.89 -14.10 4.76
N TRP A 185 -2.27 -12.95 4.21
CA TRP A 185 -1.55 -11.69 4.33
C TRP A 185 -1.37 -11.24 5.78
N TRP A 186 -2.33 -11.47 6.67
CA TRP A 186 -2.20 -11.15 8.09
C TRP A 186 -1.03 -11.83 8.78
N ASN A 187 -0.52 -12.95 8.24
CA ASN A 187 0.64 -13.65 8.81
C ASN A 187 1.99 -13.01 8.44
N VAL A 188 1.99 -12.02 7.57
CA VAL A 188 3.22 -11.32 7.16
C VAL A 188 3.20 -9.84 7.55
N VAL A 189 2.17 -9.35 8.24
CA VAL A 189 2.04 -7.95 8.65
C VAL A 189 3.14 -7.56 9.64
N ASN A 190 3.90 -6.53 9.32
CA ASN A 190 5.01 -6.01 10.10
C ASN A 190 4.55 -4.91 11.06
N TRP A 191 4.04 -5.30 12.23
CA TRP A 191 3.55 -4.36 13.23
C TRP A 191 4.63 -3.40 13.75
N ALA A 192 5.90 -3.80 13.76
CA ALA A 192 7.00 -2.93 14.16
C ALA A 192 7.15 -1.74 13.21
N GLU A 193 7.05 -1.96 11.90
CA GLU A 193 7.08 -0.87 10.92
C GLU A 193 5.80 -0.02 10.97
N ILE A 194 4.65 -0.65 11.13
CA ILE A 194 3.36 0.03 11.26
C ILE A 194 3.34 0.97 12.49
N ASN A 195 3.95 0.57 13.61
CA ASN A 195 4.10 1.44 14.78
C ASN A 195 4.93 2.71 14.50
N LYS A 196 5.96 2.64 13.61
CA LYS A 196 6.73 3.82 13.22
C LYS A 196 5.89 4.79 12.39
N ARG A 197 5.04 4.25 11.52
CA ARG A 197 4.15 5.05 10.64
C ARG A 197 3.00 5.72 11.38
N LEU A 198 2.59 5.17 12.52
CA LEU A 198 1.54 5.75 13.36
C LEU A 198 1.98 7.07 14.02
N ARG A 199 3.26 7.26 14.32
CA ARG A 199 3.86 8.45 15.00
C ARG A 199 3.78 9.75 14.22
#